data_1a0f441861f5c513b3333b9985a69994
#
_entry.id   1a0f441861f5c513b3333b9985a69994
#
_cell.length_a   1.000
_cell.length_b   1.000
_cell.length_c   1.000
_cell.angle_alpha   90.00
_cell.angle_beta   90.00
_cell.angle_gamma   90.00
#
_symmetry.space_group_name_H-M   'P 1'
#
loop_
_entity.id
_entity.type
_entity.pdbx_description
1 polymer ?
#
loop_
_entity_poly.entity_id
_entity_poly.type
_entity_poly.pdbx_seq_one_letter_code
_entity_poly.pdbx_strand_id
1 'polypeptide(L)'
;MSSRKRVPPQADFGRALQQLRAARGLVQEDMLLATSRRHISRIEQGHQVPSIRTIEVLAEQMQIHPLTLVAAAYCPDLDATSVSELLR
;
A
#
# COMPACT_ATOMS: atom_id res chain seq x y z
N MET A 1 -33.46 6.11 1.05
CA MET A 1 -32.25 6.59 1.46
C MET A 1 -31.15 6.31 0.57
N SER A 2 -30.50 7.32 0.24
CA SER A 2 -29.40 7.21 -0.69
C SER A 2 -28.24 6.43 -0.14
N SER A 3 -28.16 6.32 1.18
CA SER A 3 -27.04 5.61 1.78
C SER A 3 -26.96 4.16 1.36
N ARG A 4 -28.08 3.57 1.00
CA ARG A 4 -28.08 2.19 0.55
C ARG A 4 -27.36 2.00 -0.76
N LYS A 5 -27.17 3.10 -1.48
CA LYS A 5 -26.45 3.06 -2.75
C LYS A 5 -24.96 3.32 -2.59
N ARG A 6 -24.52 3.63 -1.38
CA ARG A 6 -23.12 3.94 -1.17
C ARG A 6 -22.26 2.71 -1.40
N VAL A 7 -21.26 2.89 -2.22
CA VAL A 7 -20.25 1.85 -2.44
C VAL A 7 -19.28 1.88 -1.26
N PRO A 8 -19.02 0.73 -0.63
CA PRO A 8 -18.02 0.72 0.45
C PRO A 8 -16.69 1.20 -0.05
N PRO A 9 -15.90 1.86 0.81
CA PRO A 9 -14.56 2.28 0.40
C PRO A 9 -13.73 1.07 0.03
N GLN A 10 -12.98 1.21 -1.04
CA GLN A 10 -12.11 0.17 -1.53
C GLN A 10 -10.68 0.63 -1.42
N ALA A 11 -9.83 -0.25 -0.88
CA ALA A 11 -8.43 0.05 -0.76
C ALA A 11 -7.75 -0.11 -2.11
N ASP A 12 -6.90 0.85 -2.44
CA ASP A 12 -6.09 0.80 -3.65
C ASP A 12 -4.65 0.53 -3.23
N PHE A 13 -4.36 -0.73 -2.92
CA PHE A 13 -3.03 -1.11 -2.47
C PHE A 13 -1.99 -0.99 -3.58
N GLY A 14 -2.41 -1.17 -4.83
CA GLY A 14 -1.47 -1.03 -5.93
C GLY A 14 -0.90 0.37 -6.02
N ARG A 15 -1.79 1.37 -6.00
CA ARG A 15 -1.35 2.76 -6.05
C ARG A 15 -0.56 3.13 -4.81
N ALA A 16 -1.05 2.69 -3.62
CA ALA A 16 -0.38 3.02 -2.38
C ALA A 16 1.04 2.46 -2.34
N LEU A 17 1.19 1.20 -2.76
CA LEU A 17 2.50 0.57 -2.76
C LEU A 17 3.45 1.29 -3.71
N GLN A 18 2.99 1.63 -4.91
CA GLN A 18 3.81 2.36 -5.86
C GLN A 18 4.23 3.72 -5.32
N GLN A 19 3.29 4.45 -4.72
CA GLN A 19 3.58 5.78 -4.20
C GLN A 19 4.58 5.73 -3.04
N LEU A 20 4.37 4.80 -2.12
CA LEU A 20 5.26 4.70 -0.97
C LEU A 20 6.64 4.21 -1.37
N ARG A 21 6.69 3.26 -2.29
CA ARG A 21 7.96 2.77 -2.80
C ARG A 21 8.73 3.89 -3.48
N ALA A 22 8.05 4.65 -4.34
CA ALA A 22 8.68 5.77 -5.04
C ALA A 22 9.15 6.84 -4.07
N ALA A 23 8.34 7.14 -3.05
CA ALA A 23 8.70 8.13 -2.05
C ALA A 23 9.96 7.73 -1.27
N ARG A 24 10.22 6.43 -1.16
CA ARG A 24 11.41 5.94 -0.48
C ARG A 24 12.56 5.67 -1.45
N GLY A 25 12.35 5.94 -2.74
CA GLY A 25 13.39 5.69 -3.73
C GLY A 25 13.64 4.23 -4.02
N LEU A 26 12.63 3.39 -3.83
CA LEU A 26 12.78 1.94 -3.98
C LEU A 26 12.14 1.47 -5.27
N VAL A 27 12.76 0.46 -5.88
CA VAL A 27 12.19 -0.21 -7.04
C VAL A 27 11.64 -1.56 -6.61
N GLN A 28 10.92 -2.24 -7.50
CA GLN A 28 10.30 -3.51 -7.14
C GLN A 28 11.32 -4.53 -6.66
N GLU A 29 12.52 -4.50 -7.25
CA GLU A 29 13.59 -5.42 -6.85
C GLU A 29 13.94 -5.30 -5.38
N ASP A 30 13.80 -4.12 -4.82
CA ASP A 30 14.13 -3.91 -3.42
C ASP A 30 13.15 -4.59 -2.47
N MET A 31 12.01 -5.03 -2.99
CA MET A 31 10.96 -5.64 -2.20
C MET A 31 11.00 -7.17 -2.25
N LEU A 32 12.00 -7.76 -2.92
CA LEU A 32 11.99 -9.20 -3.16
C LEU A 32 12.27 -10.02 -1.92
N LEU A 33 12.78 -9.41 -0.85
CA LEU A 33 12.90 -10.10 0.44
C LEU A 33 11.54 -10.31 1.08
N ALA A 34 10.56 -9.48 0.72
CA ALA A 34 9.23 -9.60 1.29
C ALA A 34 8.39 -10.63 0.56
N THR A 35 8.51 -10.66 -0.78
CA THR A 35 7.72 -11.57 -1.58
C THR A 35 8.30 -11.59 -2.99
N SER A 36 7.67 -12.37 -3.88
CA SER A 36 8.15 -12.52 -5.25
C SER A 36 7.82 -11.28 -6.09
N ARG A 37 8.61 -11.07 -7.15
CA ARG A 37 8.34 -9.99 -8.09
C ARG A 37 6.95 -10.13 -8.70
N ARG A 38 6.54 -11.35 -9.03
CA ARG A 38 5.24 -11.59 -9.61
C ARG A 38 4.12 -11.13 -8.67
N HIS A 39 4.27 -11.44 -7.39
CA HIS A 39 3.28 -11.06 -6.40
C HIS A 39 3.21 -9.54 -6.26
N ILE A 40 4.38 -8.88 -6.19
CA ILE A 40 4.43 -7.43 -6.11
C ILE A 40 3.77 -6.79 -7.32
N SER A 41 4.08 -7.28 -8.51
CA SER A 41 3.49 -6.75 -9.74
C SER A 41 1.98 -6.91 -9.75
N ARG A 42 1.47 -8.06 -9.30
CA ARG A 42 0.03 -8.28 -9.27
C ARG A 42 -0.67 -7.33 -8.30
N ILE A 43 -0.04 -7.06 -7.16
CA ILE A 43 -0.60 -6.09 -6.21
C ILE A 43 -0.61 -4.70 -6.83
N GLU A 44 0.50 -4.31 -7.46
CA GLU A 44 0.60 -2.95 -8.02
C GLU A 44 -0.31 -2.75 -9.22
N GLN A 45 -0.66 -3.82 -9.91
CA GLN A 45 -1.60 -3.75 -11.02
C GLN A 45 -3.06 -3.83 -10.58
N GLY A 46 -3.30 -4.03 -9.30
CA GLY A 46 -4.65 -4.12 -8.79
C GLY A 46 -5.29 -5.48 -8.94
N HIS A 47 -4.52 -6.50 -9.32
CA HIS A 47 -5.05 -7.85 -9.55
C HIS A 47 -5.07 -8.69 -8.28
N GLN A 48 -4.48 -8.20 -7.20
CA GLN A 48 -4.40 -8.97 -5.96
C GLN A 48 -4.32 -8.03 -4.77
N VAL A 49 -5.09 -8.37 -3.73
CA VAL A 49 -5.07 -7.61 -2.47
C VAL A 49 -4.09 -8.33 -1.54
N PRO A 50 -3.14 -7.60 -0.95
CA PRO A 50 -2.18 -8.25 -0.06
C PRO A 50 -2.84 -8.69 1.25
N SER A 51 -2.38 -9.81 1.79
CA SER A 51 -2.78 -10.25 3.10
C SER A 51 -2.13 -9.35 4.16
N ILE A 52 -2.62 -9.43 5.40
CA ILE A 52 -2.02 -8.67 6.49
C ILE A 52 -0.54 -9.01 6.63
N ARG A 53 -0.20 -10.28 6.52
CA ARG A 53 1.20 -10.70 6.62
C ARG A 53 2.04 -10.05 5.51
N THR A 54 1.51 -10.04 4.29
CA THR A 54 2.22 -9.40 3.18
C THR A 54 2.38 -7.91 3.42
N ILE A 55 1.33 -7.26 3.95
CA ILE A 55 1.41 -5.84 4.29
C ILE A 55 2.54 -5.59 5.28
N GLU A 56 2.64 -6.44 6.30
CA GLU A 56 3.68 -6.28 7.32
C GLU A 56 5.07 -6.41 6.72
N VAL A 57 5.30 -7.43 5.89
CA VAL A 57 6.64 -7.61 5.34
C VAL A 57 6.98 -6.55 4.30
N LEU A 58 6.01 -6.09 3.53
CA LEU A 58 6.25 -5.00 2.58
C LEU A 58 6.59 -3.71 3.33
N ALA A 59 5.85 -3.42 4.39
CA ALA A 59 6.11 -2.22 5.19
C ALA A 59 7.50 -2.27 5.81
N GLU A 60 7.92 -3.44 6.28
CA GLU A 60 9.25 -3.61 6.85
C GLU A 60 10.32 -3.31 5.82
N GLN A 61 10.14 -3.80 4.59
CA GLN A 61 11.11 -3.53 3.53
C GLN A 61 11.18 -2.05 3.19
N MET A 62 10.07 -1.34 3.30
CA MET A 62 10.04 0.09 3.05
C MET A 62 10.38 0.91 4.29
N GLN A 63 10.57 0.26 5.43
CA GLN A 63 10.88 0.91 6.72
C GLN A 63 9.79 1.91 7.09
N ILE A 64 8.54 1.48 6.95
CA ILE A 64 7.38 2.27 7.34
C ILE A 64 6.49 1.42 8.23
N HIS A 65 5.61 2.08 8.96
CA HIS A 65 4.62 1.38 9.76
C HIS A 65 3.60 0.70 8.84
N PRO A 66 3.18 -0.53 9.13
CA PRO A 66 2.18 -1.20 8.28
C PRO A 66 0.90 -0.38 8.10
N LEU A 67 0.49 0.36 9.13
CA LEU A 67 -0.71 1.20 9.01
C LEU A 67 -0.54 2.32 8.01
N THR A 68 0.70 2.75 7.73
CA THR A 68 0.94 3.74 6.69
C THR A 68 0.49 3.21 5.33
N LEU A 69 0.81 1.95 5.03
CA LEU A 69 0.41 1.36 3.76
C LEU A 69 -1.11 1.22 3.69
N VAL A 70 -1.73 0.77 4.78
CA VAL A 70 -3.18 0.61 4.82
C VAL A 70 -3.88 1.96 4.69
N ALA A 71 -3.42 2.95 5.44
CA ALA A 71 -4.03 4.28 5.38
C ALA A 71 -3.90 4.88 3.99
N ALA A 72 -2.73 4.75 3.37
CA ALA A 72 -2.53 5.27 2.02
C ALA A 72 -3.43 4.56 1.02
N ALA A 73 -3.68 3.27 1.21
CA ALA A 73 -4.52 2.51 0.30
C ALA A 73 -5.97 2.97 0.34
N TYR A 74 -6.46 3.34 1.53
CA TYR A 74 -7.84 3.78 1.68
C TYR A 74 -8.05 5.27 1.48
N CYS A 75 -6.98 6.06 1.55
CA CYS A 75 -7.08 7.53 1.52
C CYS A 75 -6.29 8.09 0.35
N PRO A 76 -6.83 7.98 -0.87
CA PRO A 76 -6.11 8.41 -2.07
C PRO A 76 -5.78 9.90 -2.08
N ASP A 77 -6.55 10.69 -1.34
CA ASP A 77 -6.34 12.13 -1.32
C ASP A 77 -5.27 12.56 -0.32
N LEU A 78 -4.77 11.63 0.50
CA LEU A 78 -3.72 11.94 1.44
C LEU A 78 -2.37 11.71 0.81
N ASP A 79 -1.46 12.65 1.08
CA ASP A 79 -0.07 12.48 0.69
C ASP A 79 0.55 11.35 1.51
N ALA A 80 1.22 10.42 0.83
CA ALA A 80 1.86 9.31 1.51
C ALA A 80 2.87 9.77 2.55
N THR A 81 3.58 10.87 2.26
CA THR A 81 4.54 11.42 3.21
C THR A 81 3.84 11.90 4.48
N SER A 82 2.69 12.55 4.33
CA SER A 82 1.92 13.03 5.48
C SER A 82 1.43 11.87 6.33
N VAL A 83 0.96 10.80 5.69
CA VAL A 83 0.51 9.61 6.43
C VAL A 83 1.67 9.02 7.21
N SER A 84 2.83 8.91 6.56
CA SER A 84 4.01 8.35 7.19
C SER A 84 4.42 9.16 8.41
N GLU A 85 4.32 10.49 8.33
CA GLU A 85 4.68 11.34 9.44
C GLU A 85 3.72 11.22 10.61
N LEU A 86 2.44 11.01 10.32
CA LEU A 86 1.46 10.84 11.38
C LEU A 86 1.70 9.57 12.18
N LEU A 87 2.24 8.54 11.55
CA LEU A 87 2.44 7.24 12.18
C LEU A 87 3.88 7.01 12.62
N ARG A 88 4.70 8.02 12.48
CA ARG A 88 6.12 7.91 12.85
C ARG A 88 6.35 7.89 14.36
#